data_df5b0060e7225210168dfda5d71c2eed
#
_entry.id   df5b0060e7225210168dfda5d71c2eed
#
_cell.length_a   1.000
_cell.length_b   1.000
_cell.length_c   1.000
_cell.angle_alpha   90.00
_cell.angle_beta   90.00
_cell.angle_gamma   90.00
#
_symmetry.space_group_name_H-M   'P 1'
#
loop_
_entity.id
_entity.type
_entity.pdbx_description
1 polymer ?
#
loop_
_entity_poly.entity_id
_entity_poly.type
_entity_poly.pdbx_seq_one_letter_code
_entity_poly.pdbx_strand_id
1 'polypeptide(L)'
;MTQPPTPPQNGQYMPNGRPRPGAAPDGSSFQPRPRYIDYGNPRAYDTSVRPASGLTAARFAPAQIQRPGQAQPQSAWSTQTRRVQEVTLGAARLPTVSIVVWLTVIVLGVCLLLVLGYFFLQFVTNSSSNPVWWPVTAFLAAFSLLIIAGIMVLADRWDPQPLPLLIIAVFWGAAIAVGISYVLNTLNGQLVFIATGSEEIANFAGLVISAPLVEETSKGLGLLLLMLLARRYFNGPLDGLIYGSLIGGGFAFTENIIYYTRQ
;
A
#
# COMPACT_ATOMS: atom_id res chain seq x y z
N MET A 1 -16.94 -37.99 41.99
CA MET A 1 -16.49 -37.20 43.17
C MET A 1 -14.98 -37.18 43.10
N THR A 2 -14.38 -36.16 42.53
CA THR A 2 -12.94 -35.96 42.45
C THR A 2 -12.49 -35.21 43.70
N GLN A 3 -11.58 -35.79 44.47
CA GLN A 3 -10.99 -35.15 45.66
C GLN A 3 -10.28 -33.85 45.27
N PRO A 4 -10.37 -32.80 46.09
CA PRO A 4 -9.60 -31.58 45.90
C PRO A 4 -8.11 -31.86 46.13
N PRO A 5 -7.21 -31.14 45.41
CA PRO A 5 -5.76 -31.30 45.62
C PRO A 5 -5.34 -30.91 47.02
N THR A 6 -4.51 -31.73 47.62
CA THR A 6 -3.91 -31.51 48.94
C THR A 6 -3.10 -30.20 48.93
N PRO A 7 -3.21 -29.36 49.99
CA PRO A 7 -2.40 -28.15 50.09
C PRO A 7 -0.90 -28.49 50.24
N PRO A 8 0.00 -27.67 49.67
CA PRO A 8 1.44 -27.92 49.78
C PRO A 8 1.92 -27.87 51.24
N GLN A 9 2.81 -28.78 51.58
CA GLN A 9 3.35 -28.92 52.93
C GLN A 9 4.00 -27.61 53.40
N ASN A 10 3.60 -27.18 54.61
CA ASN A 10 4.15 -26.04 55.31
C ASN A 10 5.67 -26.19 55.47
N GLY A 11 6.44 -25.40 54.76
CA GLY A 11 7.90 -25.34 54.88
C GLY A 11 8.69 -24.88 53.66
N GLN A 12 8.07 -24.90 52.47
CA GLN A 12 8.78 -24.54 51.23
C GLN A 12 8.75 -23.06 50.84
N TYR A 13 7.89 -22.26 51.50
CA TYR A 13 7.74 -20.83 51.17
C TYR A 13 7.91 -19.93 52.38
N MET A 14 8.40 -18.70 52.17
CA MET A 14 8.41 -17.64 53.17
C MET A 14 7.02 -16.98 53.27
N PRO A 15 6.72 -16.21 54.36
CA PRO A 15 5.42 -15.54 54.52
C PRO A 15 5.01 -14.59 53.40
N ASN A 16 5.92 -14.20 52.54
CA ASN A 16 5.71 -13.34 51.37
C ASN A 16 5.51 -14.11 50.05
N GLY A 17 5.30 -15.42 50.09
CA GLY A 17 5.05 -16.27 48.92
C GLY A 17 6.29 -16.60 48.09
N ARG A 18 7.51 -16.30 48.56
CA ARG A 18 8.75 -16.63 47.83
C ARG A 18 9.32 -17.99 48.30
N PRO A 19 9.87 -18.83 47.39
CA PRO A 19 10.52 -20.08 47.77
C PRO A 19 11.77 -19.81 48.62
N ARG A 20 12.06 -20.69 49.57
CA ARG A 20 13.28 -20.62 50.39
C ARG A 20 14.51 -20.96 49.54
N PRO A 21 15.68 -20.29 49.74
CA PRO A 21 16.92 -20.66 49.07
C PRO A 21 17.30 -22.12 49.41
N GLY A 22 17.46 -22.97 48.38
CA GLY A 22 17.82 -24.40 48.56
C GLY A 22 16.68 -25.39 48.38
N ALA A 23 15.45 -24.99 48.20
CA ALA A 23 14.37 -25.90 47.81
C ALA A 23 14.59 -26.41 46.38
N ALA A 24 14.61 -27.72 46.16
CA ALA A 24 14.70 -28.29 44.83
C ALA A 24 13.48 -27.90 44.02
N PRO A 25 13.66 -27.54 42.71
CA PRO A 25 12.54 -27.22 41.84
C PRO A 25 11.68 -28.50 41.70
N ASP A 26 10.38 -28.38 41.94
CA ASP A 26 9.43 -29.38 41.51
C ASP A 26 9.54 -29.54 39.99
N GLY A 27 9.43 -30.77 39.47
CA GLY A 27 9.70 -31.14 38.09
C GLY A 27 8.73 -30.55 37.04
N SER A 28 8.08 -29.40 37.33
CA SER A 28 7.30 -28.64 36.37
C SER A 28 8.26 -27.84 35.46
N SER A 29 8.37 -28.24 34.21
CA SER A 29 9.16 -27.57 33.18
C SER A 29 8.73 -26.09 33.08
N PHE A 30 9.56 -25.20 33.65
CA PHE A 30 9.40 -23.77 33.48
C PHE A 30 9.71 -23.42 32.03
N GLN A 31 8.68 -23.30 31.19
CA GLN A 31 8.81 -22.68 29.88
C GLN A 31 8.72 -21.16 30.07
N PRO A 32 9.80 -20.42 29.84
CA PRO A 32 9.73 -18.96 29.84
C PRO A 32 8.81 -18.53 28.69
N ARG A 33 7.71 -17.83 29.00
CA ARG A 33 6.89 -17.20 28.00
C ARG A 33 7.74 -16.20 27.23
N PRO A 34 7.71 -16.18 25.88
CA PRO A 34 8.40 -15.16 25.12
C PRO A 34 7.86 -13.80 25.57
N ARG A 35 8.74 -12.93 26.07
CA ARG A 35 8.38 -11.53 26.36
C ARG A 35 8.19 -10.83 25.04
N TYR A 36 7.00 -10.33 24.81
CA TYR A 36 6.73 -9.39 23.71
C TYR A 36 7.55 -8.13 24.00
N ILE A 37 8.50 -7.82 23.13
CA ILE A 37 9.28 -6.59 23.20
C ILE A 37 8.52 -5.56 22.38
N ASP A 38 7.92 -4.60 23.07
CA ASP A 38 7.32 -3.43 22.43
C ASP A 38 8.44 -2.48 21.97
N TYR A 39 8.74 -2.52 20.68
CA TYR A 39 9.75 -1.66 20.06
C TYR A 39 9.35 -0.18 19.98
N GLY A 40 8.10 0.17 20.33
CA GLY A 40 7.60 1.54 20.33
C GLY A 40 7.87 2.32 21.60
N ASN A 41 8.35 1.67 22.69
CA ASN A 41 8.57 2.34 23.97
C ASN A 41 10.07 2.41 24.31
N PRO A 42 10.74 3.56 24.21
CA PRO A 42 12.14 3.70 24.55
C PRO A 42 12.47 3.46 26.03
N ARG A 43 11.46 3.29 26.91
CA ARG A 43 11.62 2.94 28.33
C ARG A 43 11.54 1.43 28.60
N ALA A 44 11.32 0.59 27.59
CA ALA A 44 11.22 -0.84 27.74
C ALA A 44 12.57 -1.57 27.91
N TYR A 45 13.68 -0.86 27.82
CA TYR A 45 14.97 -1.43 28.20
C TYR A 45 15.09 -1.44 29.72
N ASP A 46 14.68 -2.54 30.32
CA ASP A 46 14.95 -2.81 31.73
C ASP A 46 16.45 -3.07 31.91
N THR A 47 17.20 -2.02 32.20
CA THR A 47 18.62 -2.10 32.54
C THR A 47 18.87 -2.70 33.93
N SER A 48 17.83 -3.11 34.64
CA SER A 48 17.92 -3.70 35.97
C SER A 48 18.21 -5.22 35.98
N VAL A 49 18.26 -5.86 34.79
CA VAL A 49 18.75 -7.22 34.69
C VAL A 49 20.27 -7.20 34.90
N ARG A 50 20.69 -7.13 36.15
CA ARG A 50 22.08 -7.45 36.51
C ARG A 50 22.36 -8.87 36.02
N PRO A 51 23.46 -9.11 35.30
CA PRO A 51 23.89 -10.48 35.01
C PRO A 51 24.06 -11.17 36.34
N ALA A 52 23.51 -12.39 36.46
CA ALA A 52 23.62 -13.18 37.66
C ALA A 52 25.08 -13.18 38.08
N SER A 53 25.35 -12.76 39.33
CA SER A 53 26.70 -12.73 39.92
C SER A 53 27.27 -14.14 39.84
N GLY A 54 28.27 -14.34 38.98
CA GLY A 54 28.88 -15.66 38.74
C GLY A 54 29.20 -15.94 37.26
N LEU A 55 28.71 -15.13 36.33
CA LEU A 55 29.11 -15.21 34.90
C LEU A 55 30.45 -14.45 34.77
N THR A 56 31.56 -15.17 34.93
CA THR A 56 32.89 -14.63 34.69
C THR A 56 33.03 -14.28 33.19
N ALA A 57 33.77 -13.22 32.88
CA ALA A 57 34.06 -12.76 31.51
C ALA A 57 34.61 -13.88 30.61
N ALA A 58 35.18 -14.93 31.17
CA ALA A 58 35.67 -16.11 30.46
C ALA A 58 34.58 -16.88 29.71
N ARG A 59 33.29 -16.75 30.08
CA ARG A 59 32.19 -17.39 29.34
C ARG A 59 31.81 -16.68 28.05
N PHE A 60 32.30 -15.47 27.86
CA PHE A 60 32.11 -14.71 26.62
C PHE A 60 33.37 -14.65 25.77
N ALA A 61 34.41 -15.42 26.15
CA ALA A 61 35.63 -15.48 25.34
C ALA A 61 35.34 -16.20 24.00
N PRO A 62 35.71 -15.61 22.85
CA PRO A 62 35.39 -16.14 21.52
C PRO A 62 36.26 -17.32 21.10
N ALA A 63 37.03 -17.93 22.00
CA ALA A 63 37.99 -18.98 21.66
C ALA A 63 37.38 -20.37 21.86
N GLN A 64 36.43 -20.73 21.03
CA GLN A 64 36.24 -22.15 20.75
C GLN A 64 37.11 -22.52 19.56
N ILE A 65 38.21 -23.22 19.83
CA ILE A 65 39.09 -23.85 18.84
C ILE A 65 38.21 -24.83 18.02
N GLN A 66 37.93 -24.46 16.79
CA GLN A 66 37.16 -25.31 15.87
C GLN A 66 37.97 -26.60 15.60
N ARG A 67 37.41 -27.73 15.96
CA ARG A 67 37.92 -29.02 15.50
C ARG A 67 37.56 -29.15 14.00
N PRO A 68 38.52 -29.53 13.13
CA PRO A 68 38.22 -29.75 11.71
C PRO A 68 37.12 -30.82 11.57
N GLY A 69 36.02 -30.50 10.92
CA GLY A 69 34.93 -31.42 10.61
C GLY A 69 33.64 -31.24 11.44
N GLN A 70 33.58 -30.34 12.42
CA GLN A 70 32.29 -30.00 13.09
C GLN A 70 31.67 -28.77 12.43
N ALA A 71 30.52 -28.97 11.76
CA ALA A 71 29.70 -27.86 11.33
C ALA A 71 29.23 -27.09 12.58
N GLN A 72 29.63 -25.81 12.69
CA GLN A 72 29.11 -24.95 13.75
C GLN A 72 27.58 -24.84 13.62
N PRO A 73 26.83 -24.95 14.73
CA PRO A 73 25.44 -24.55 14.71
C PRO A 73 25.41 -23.05 14.36
N GLN A 74 24.81 -22.72 13.23
CA GLN A 74 24.66 -21.34 12.79
C GLN A 74 23.89 -20.62 13.89
N SER A 75 24.53 -19.66 14.56
CA SER A 75 23.90 -18.89 15.63
C SER A 75 22.70 -18.17 15.05
N ALA A 76 21.65 -17.96 15.85
CA ALA A 76 20.46 -17.23 15.41
C ALA A 76 20.84 -15.85 14.81
N TRP A 77 21.93 -15.25 15.27
CA TRP A 77 22.49 -13.99 14.78
C TRP A 77 23.05 -14.10 13.36
N SER A 78 23.73 -15.21 13.01
CA SER A 78 24.26 -15.40 11.65
C SER A 78 23.14 -15.60 10.63
N THR A 79 22.04 -16.24 11.05
CA THR A 79 20.85 -16.38 10.22
C THR A 79 20.12 -15.04 10.04
N GLN A 80 20.08 -14.22 11.08
CA GLN A 80 19.45 -12.90 11.02
C GLN A 80 20.28 -11.92 10.17
N THR A 81 21.61 -11.89 10.33
CA THR A 81 22.51 -11.09 9.48
C THR A 81 22.43 -11.52 8.02
N ARG A 82 22.34 -12.82 7.75
CA ARG A 82 22.18 -13.32 6.41
C ARG A 82 20.85 -12.90 5.79
N ARG A 83 19.75 -12.96 6.53
CA ARG A 83 18.44 -12.43 6.07
C ARG A 83 18.47 -10.95 5.78
N VAL A 84 19.08 -10.15 6.67
CA VAL A 84 19.24 -8.70 6.44
C VAL A 84 20.10 -8.45 5.21
N GLN A 85 21.16 -9.21 5.02
CA GLN A 85 22.02 -9.10 3.85
C GLN A 85 21.33 -9.57 2.56
N GLU A 86 20.51 -10.62 2.62
CA GLU A 86 19.70 -11.08 1.48
C GLU A 86 18.61 -10.06 1.12
N VAL A 87 18.00 -9.40 2.12
CA VAL A 87 17.03 -8.32 1.90
C VAL A 87 17.71 -7.10 1.30
N THR A 88 18.88 -6.70 1.79
CA THR A 88 19.64 -5.56 1.22
C THR A 88 20.18 -5.86 -0.16
N LEU A 89 20.68 -7.06 -0.42
CA LEU A 89 21.12 -7.48 -1.77
C LEU A 89 19.92 -7.66 -2.72
N GLY A 90 18.77 -8.12 -2.22
CA GLY A 90 17.52 -8.15 -2.97
C GLY A 90 17.03 -6.75 -3.33
N ALA A 91 17.15 -5.79 -2.41
CA ALA A 91 16.85 -4.39 -2.67
C ALA A 91 17.81 -3.75 -3.69
N ALA A 92 19.09 -4.18 -3.70
CA ALA A 92 20.07 -3.72 -4.71
C ALA A 92 19.81 -4.28 -6.13
N ARG A 93 18.96 -5.28 -6.29
CA ARG A 93 18.56 -5.83 -7.61
C ARG A 93 17.38 -5.09 -8.26
N LEU A 94 17.04 -3.89 -7.80
CA LEU A 94 15.88 -3.14 -8.28
C LEU A 94 16.11 -2.08 -9.38
N PRO A 95 17.26 -1.97 -10.12
CA PRO A 95 17.34 -0.99 -11.20
C PRO A 95 16.32 -1.28 -12.31
N THR A 96 16.10 -2.54 -12.69
CA THR A 96 15.15 -2.93 -13.75
C THR A 96 13.69 -2.70 -13.37
N VAL A 97 13.27 -3.06 -12.17
CA VAL A 97 11.91 -2.80 -11.69
C VAL A 97 11.66 -1.29 -11.57
N SER A 98 12.65 -0.54 -11.08
CA SER A 98 12.56 0.92 -11.02
C SER A 98 12.46 1.54 -12.42
N ILE A 99 13.24 1.08 -13.39
CA ILE A 99 13.19 1.54 -14.77
C ILE A 99 11.81 1.27 -15.39
N VAL A 100 11.27 0.06 -15.25
CA VAL A 100 9.95 -0.29 -15.80
C VAL A 100 8.85 0.58 -15.18
N VAL A 101 8.88 0.79 -13.86
CA VAL A 101 7.90 1.65 -13.17
C VAL A 101 7.97 3.09 -13.67
N TRP A 102 9.17 3.66 -13.78
CA TRP A 102 9.31 5.04 -14.29
C TRP A 102 8.98 5.16 -15.77
N LEU A 103 9.28 4.16 -16.60
CA LEU A 103 8.81 4.12 -17.98
C LEU A 103 7.29 4.08 -18.05
N THR A 104 6.63 3.31 -17.20
CA THR A 104 5.16 3.30 -17.10
C THR A 104 4.61 4.68 -16.74
N VAL A 105 5.21 5.37 -15.76
CA VAL A 105 4.82 6.75 -15.40
C VAL A 105 4.97 7.69 -16.59
N ILE A 106 6.08 7.61 -17.32
CA ILE A 106 6.32 8.46 -18.49
C ILE A 106 5.29 8.18 -19.58
N VAL A 107 5.04 6.91 -19.91
CA VAL A 107 4.06 6.52 -20.93
C VAL A 107 2.66 7.01 -20.57
N LEU A 108 2.23 6.80 -19.32
CA LEU A 108 0.93 7.29 -18.85
C LEU A 108 0.86 8.81 -18.84
N GLY A 109 1.95 9.50 -18.50
CA GLY A 109 2.05 10.95 -18.57
C GLY A 109 1.91 11.47 -20.02
N VAL A 110 2.56 10.80 -20.99
CA VAL A 110 2.39 11.12 -22.42
C VAL A 110 0.95 10.87 -22.87
N CYS A 111 0.33 9.76 -22.46
CA CYS A 111 -1.08 9.50 -22.75
C CYS A 111 -1.98 10.61 -22.18
N LEU A 112 -1.73 11.07 -20.96
CA LEU A 112 -2.46 12.18 -20.36
C LEU A 112 -2.32 13.45 -21.19
N LEU A 113 -1.09 13.79 -21.59
CA LEU A 113 -0.85 14.97 -22.44
C LEU A 113 -1.57 14.87 -23.81
N LEU A 114 -1.61 13.68 -24.40
CA LEU A 114 -2.35 13.45 -25.65
C LEU A 114 -3.86 13.60 -25.47
N VAL A 115 -4.42 13.05 -24.39
CA VAL A 115 -5.85 13.19 -24.05
C VAL A 115 -6.20 14.66 -23.82
N LEU A 116 -5.47 15.34 -22.95
CA LEU A 116 -5.70 16.76 -22.67
C LEU A 116 -5.47 17.63 -23.92
N GLY A 117 -4.44 17.32 -24.71
CA GLY A 117 -4.15 18.01 -25.97
C GLY A 117 -5.27 17.86 -27.01
N TYR A 118 -5.84 16.64 -27.11
CA TYR A 118 -6.99 16.38 -27.96
C TYR A 118 -8.21 17.23 -27.52
N PHE A 119 -8.55 17.23 -26.25
CA PHE A 119 -9.67 18.03 -25.75
C PHE A 119 -9.39 19.55 -25.85
N PHE A 120 -8.14 19.97 -25.63
CA PHE A 120 -7.74 21.35 -25.85
C PHE A 120 -7.92 21.77 -27.34
N LEU A 121 -7.53 20.92 -28.29
CA LEU A 121 -7.73 21.16 -29.70
C LEU A 121 -9.22 21.27 -30.05
N GLN A 122 -10.05 20.36 -29.53
CA GLN A 122 -11.50 20.41 -29.68
C GLN A 122 -12.08 21.74 -29.13
N PHE A 123 -11.56 22.17 -27.99
CA PHE A 123 -11.96 23.44 -27.39
C PHE A 123 -11.61 24.64 -28.25
N VAL A 124 -10.37 24.71 -28.78
CA VAL A 124 -9.90 25.83 -29.62
C VAL A 124 -10.61 25.86 -30.98
N THR A 125 -10.91 24.69 -31.56
CA THR A 125 -11.62 24.60 -32.85
C THR A 125 -13.12 24.88 -32.73
N ASN A 126 -13.69 24.82 -31.53
CA ASN A 126 -15.08 25.15 -31.29
C ASN A 126 -15.24 26.68 -31.15
N SER A 127 -15.74 27.34 -32.19
CA SER A 127 -15.77 28.80 -32.36
C SER A 127 -16.48 29.61 -31.27
N SER A 128 -17.23 28.97 -30.37
CA SER A 128 -17.96 29.60 -29.27
C SER A 128 -17.21 29.63 -27.95
N SER A 129 -16.05 28.98 -27.85
CA SER A 129 -15.34 28.86 -26.58
C SER A 129 -14.39 30.05 -26.33
N ASN A 130 -14.43 30.60 -25.14
CA ASN A 130 -13.48 31.61 -24.69
C ASN A 130 -12.20 30.94 -24.16
N PRO A 131 -11.02 31.16 -24.76
CA PRO A 131 -9.78 30.49 -24.39
C PRO A 131 -9.31 30.76 -22.94
N VAL A 132 -9.83 31.81 -22.31
CA VAL A 132 -9.52 32.12 -20.88
C VAL A 132 -10.07 31.09 -19.94
N TRP A 133 -11.14 30.39 -20.26
CA TRP A 133 -11.76 29.42 -19.38
C TRP A 133 -10.95 28.14 -19.25
N TRP A 134 -10.17 27.77 -20.24
CA TRP A 134 -9.36 26.53 -20.15
C TRP A 134 -8.40 26.49 -18.97
N PRO A 135 -7.53 27.49 -18.77
CA PRO A 135 -6.65 27.49 -17.58
C PRO A 135 -7.40 27.61 -16.25
N VAL A 136 -8.54 28.30 -16.22
CA VAL A 136 -9.37 28.42 -15.02
C VAL A 136 -9.95 27.05 -14.64
N THR A 137 -10.53 26.33 -15.60
CA THR A 137 -11.11 25.00 -15.36
C THR A 137 -10.04 23.98 -15.01
N ALA A 138 -8.87 24.03 -15.68
CA ALA A 138 -7.72 23.19 -15.36
C ALA A 138 -7.21 23.43 -13.93
N PHE A 139 -7.16 24.70 -13.50
CA PHE A 139 -6.79 25.05 -12.12
C PHE A 139 -7.79 24.51 -11.09
N LEU A 140 -9.11 24.69 -11.32
CA LEU A 140 -10.14 24.20 -10.43
C LEU A 140 -10.16 22.66 -10.34
N ALA A 141 -9.98 21.99 -11.48
CA ALA A 141 -9.88 20.54 -11.54
C ALA A 141 -8.62 20.03 -10.80
N ALA A 142 -7.46 20.68 -10.98
CA ALA A 142 -6.24 20.37 -10.28
C ALA A 142 -6.39 20.58 -8.76
N PHE A 143 -7.06 21.65 -8.34
CA PHE A 143 -7.32 21.93 -6.94
C PHE A 143 -8.16 20.81 -6.28
N SER A 144 -9.20 20.33 -6.95
CA SER A 144 -10.02 19.21 -6.49
C SER A 144 -9.20 17.92 -6.37
N LEU A 145 -8.35 17.62 -7.37
CA LEU A 145 -7.45 16.46 -7.33
C LEU A 145 -6.44 16.56 -6.16
N LEU A 146 -5.87 17.74 -5.93
CA LEU A 146 -4.91 17.96 -4.84
C LEU A 146 -5.54 17.75 -3.46
N ILE A 147 -6.81 18.11 -3.27
CA ILE A 147 -7.55 17.84 -2.03
C ILE A 147 -7.66 16.32 -1.83
N ILE A 148 -8.13 15.59 -2.84
CA ILE A 148 -8.28 14.13 -2.78
C ILE A 148 -6.93 13.46 -2.50
N ALA A 149 -5.89 13.83 -3.27
CA ALA A 149 -4.55 13.29 -3.09
C ALA A 149 -3.99 13.60 -1.70
N GLY A 150 -4.18 14.81 -1.19
CA GLY A 150 -3.77 15.20 0.15
C GLY A 150 -4.44 14.38 1.25
N ILE A 151 -5.76 14.15 1.13
CA ILE A 151 -6.51 13.29 2.07
C ILE A 151 -5.98 11.85 2.01
N MET A 152 -5.73 11.31 0.81
CA MET A 152 -5.21 9.94 0.65
C MET A 152 -3.78 9.79 1.19
N VAL A 153 -2.90 10.76 0.95
CA VAL A 153 -1.55 10.78 1.53
C VAL A 153 -1.58 10.88 3.07
N LEU A 154 -2.53 11.64 3.63
CA LEU A 154 -2.72 11.67 5.08
C LEU A 154 -3.24 10.36 5.65
N ALA A 155 -4.13 9.67 4.93
CA ALA A 155 -4.62 8.34 5.33
C ALA A 155 -3.49 7.29 5.24
N ASP A 156 -2.59 7.41 4.27
CA ASP A 156 -1.46 6.52 3.97
C ASP A 156 -0.26 6.69 4.93
N ARG A 157 -0.30 7.67 5.85
CA ARG A 157 0.86 8.05 6.70
C ARG A 157 1.43 6.93 7.56
N TRP A 158 0.66 5.87 7.84
CA TRP A 158 1.04 4.79 8.74
C TRP A 158 1.69 3.59 8.02
N ASP A 159 1.39 3.41 6.73
CA ASP A 159 1.98 2.36 5.86
C ASP A 159 2.16 2.93 4.45
N PRO A 160 3.13 3.85 4.25
CA PRO A 160 3.20 4.69 3.07
C PRO A 160 3.44 3.90 1.79
N GLN A 161 2.55 4.09 0.82
CA GLN A 161 2.63 3.47 -0.49
C GLN A 161 3.70 4.13 -1.36
N PRO A 162 4.34 3.38 -2.28
CA PRO A 162 5.35 3.93 -3.18
C PRO A 162 4.78 5.05 -4.06
N LEU A 163 5.37 6.24 -3.98
CA LEU A 163 4.95 7.40 -4.77
C LEU A 163 4.73 7.12 -6.26
N PRO A 164 5.58 6.33 -6.98
CA PRO A 164 5.32 6.01 -8.38
C PRO A 164 4.00 5.27 -8.61
N LEU A 165 3.55 4.42 -7.69
CA LEU A 165 2.28 3.71 -7.82
C LEU A 165 1.09 4.65 -7.61
N LEU A 166 1.20 5.62 -6.70
CA LEU A 166 0.19 6.67 -6.52
C LEU A 166 0.06 7.52 -7.79
N ILE A 167 1.19 7.90 -8.41
CA ILE A 167 1.21 8.63 -9.69
C ILE A 167 0.59 7.80 -10.81
N ILE A 168 0.93 6.51 -10.91
CA ILE A 168 0.33 5.60 -11.90
C ILE A 168 -1.19 5.52 -11.72
N ALA A 169 -1.69 5.44 -10.48
CA ALA A 169 -3.12 5.44 -10.19
C ALA A 169 -3.82 6.70 -10.71
N VAL A 170 -3.27 7.88 -10.40
CA VAL A 170 -3.81 9.15 -10.90
C VAL A 170 -3.80 9.20 -12.43
N PHE A 171 -2.68 8.84 -13.08
CA PHE A 171 -2.55 8.88 -14.53
C PHE A 171 -3.40 7.83 -15.22
N TRP A 172 -3.61 6.67 -14.63
CA TRP A 172 -4.57 5.70 -15.15
C TRP A 172 -5.97 6.31 -15.24
N GLY A 173 -6.45 6.90 -14.15
CA GLY A 173 -7.75 7.57 -14.12
C GLY A 173 -7.84 8.71 -15.16
N ALA A 174 -6.87 9.62 -15.11
CA ALA A 174 -6.89 10.86 -15.89
C ALA A 174 -6.69 10.64 -17.40
N ALA A 175 -6.02 9.57 -17.83
CA ALA A 175 -5.72 9.32 -19.24
C ALA A 175 -6.41 8.07 -19.78
N ILE A 176 -6.10 6.91 -19.19
CA ILE A 176 -6.52 5.62 -19.75
C ILE A 176 -8.02 5.39 -19.55
N ALA A 177 -8.50 5.57 -18.32
CA ALA A 177 -9.91 5.35 -18.02
C ALA A 177 -10.80 6.35 -18.77
N VAL A 178 -10.44 7.64 -18.80
CA VAL A 178 -11.16 8.66 -19.59
C VAL A 178 -11.12 8.34 -21.08
N GLY A 179 -9.94 7.96 -21.62
CA GLY A 179 -9.81 7.62 -23.04
C GLY A 179 -10.67 6.42 -23.44
N ILE A 180 -10.66 5.35 -22.66
CA ILE A 180 -11.51 4.17 -22.87
C ILE A 180 -12.99 4.57 -22.81
N SER A 181 -13.38 5.32 -21.77
CA SER A 181 -14.76 5.74 -21.58
C SER A 181 -15.24 6.63 -22.72
N TYR A 182 -14.42 7.56 -23.17
CA TYR A 182 -14.75 8.44 -24.30
C TYR A 182 -15.01 7.63 -25.58
N VAL A 183 -14.12 6.71 -25.92
CA VAL A 183 -14.26 5.88 -27.13
C VAL A 183 -15.50 4.98 -27.04
N LEU A 184 -15.67 4.26 -25.94
CA LEU A 184 -16.76 3.31 -25.79
C LEU A 184 -18.12 4.01 -25.71
N ASN A 185 -18.24 5.13 -25.01
CA ASN A 185 -19.47 5.88 -24.92
C ASN A 185 -19.84 6.50 -26.28
N THR A 186 -18.87 7.00 -27.04
CA THR A 186 -19.10 7.50 -28.41
C THR A 186 -19.57 6.41 -29.34
N LEU A 187 -18.92 5.24 -29.33
CA LEU A 187 -19.32 4.09 -30.14
C LEU A 187 -20.72 3.59 -29.78
N ASN A 188 -21.03 3.48 -28.49
CA ASN A 188 -22.34 3.06 -28.01
C ASN A 188 -23.44 4.04 -28.45
N GLY A 189 -23.20 5.35 -28.29
CA GLY A 189 -24.15 6.37 -28.76
C GLY A 189 -24.43 6.27 -30.26
N GLN A 190 -23.38 6.07 -31.08
CA GLN A 190 -23.52 5.86 -32.50
C GLN A 190 -24.32 4.59 -32.85
N LEU A 191 -24.03 3.47 -32.20
CA LEU A 191 -24.73 2.22 -32.42
C LEU A 191 -26.21 2.32 -32.06
N VAL A 192 -26.54 2.96 -30.94
CA VAL A 192 -27.96 3.16 -30.54
C VAL A 192 -28.68 4.10 -31.52
N PHE A 193 -28.00 5.15 -31.96
CA PHE A 193 -28.57 6.05 -32.98
C PHE A 193 -28.85 5.31 -34.30
N ILE A 194 -27.91 4.51 -34.77
CA ILE A 194 -28.10 3.69 -36.00
C ILE A 194 -29.28 2.72 -35.84
N ALA A 195 -29.40 2.13 -34.66
CA ALA A 195 -30.46 1.12 -34.39
C ALA A 195 -31.85 1.74 -34.21
N THR A 196 -31.95 2.94 -33.67
CA THR A 196 -33.23 3.58 -33.30
C THR A 196 -33.63 4.75 -34.17
N GLY A 197 -32.69 5.36 -34.86
CA GLY A 197 -32.91 6.62 -35.63
C GLY A 197 -33.16 7.84 -34.71
N SER A 198 -33.03 7.72 -33.39
CA SER A 198 -33.38 8.76 -32.43
C SER A 198 -32.16 9.19 -31.63
N GLU A 199 -31.80 10.47 -31.70
CA GLU A 199 -30.75 11.10 -30.90
C GLU A 199 -31.12 11.11 -29.41
N GLU A 200 -32.41 11.27 -29.07
CA GLU A 200 -32.86 11.28 -27.68
C GLU A 200 -32.64 9.93 -27.00
N ILE A 201 -32.99 8.83 -27.67
CA ILE A 201 -32.76 7.47 -27.18
C ILE A 201 -31.25 7.19 -27.07
N ALA A 202 -30.46 7.62 -28.07
CA ALA A 202 -29.01 7.44 -28.07
C ALA A 202 -28.35 8.19 -26.90
N ASN A 203 -28.77 9.44 -26.67
CA ASN A 203 -28.28 10.26 -25.55
C ASN A 203 -28.70 9.66 -24.20
N PHE A 204 -29.95 9.24 -24.04
CA PHE A 204 -30.41 8.59 -22.81
C PHE A 204 -29.62 7.30 -22.53
N ALA A 205 -29.48 6.41 -23.49
CA ALA A 205 -28.73 5.17 -23.34
C ALA A 205 -27.24 5.43 -23.04
N GLY A 206 -26.66 6.43 -23.69
CA GLY A 206 -25.28 6.85 -23.45
C GLY A 206 -25.06 7.37 -22.05
N LEU A 207 -25.83 8.36 -21.63
CA LEU A 207 -25.61 9.06 -20.36
C LEU A 207 -26.06 8.27 -19.12
N VAL A 208 -27.19 7.52 -19.24
CA VAL A 208 -27.79 6.86 -18.08
C VAL A 208 -27.32 5.43 -17.88
N ILE A 209 -26.99 4.74 -18.98
CA ILE A 209 -26.64 3.31 -18.94
C ILE A 209 -25.15 3.10 -19.25
N SER A 210 -24.73 3.55 -20.44
CA SER A 210 -23.37 3.25 -20.92
C SER A 210 -22.30 3.96 -20.09
N ALA A 211 -22.41 5.29 -19.88
CA ALA A 211 -21.38 6.05 -19.22
C ALA A 211 -21.07 5.52 -17.82
N PRO A 212 -22.05 5.32 -16.90
CA PRO A 212 -21.75 4.79 -15.59
C PRO A 212 -21.07 3.42 -15.60
N LEU A 213 -21.54 2.51 -16.48
CA LEU A 213 -20.98 1.16 -16.57
C LEU A 213 -19.56 1.16 -17.13
N VAL A 214 -19.32 1.89 -18.20
CA VAL A 214 -18.02 1.95 -18.87
C VAL A 214 -16.99 2.66 -17.98
N GLU A 215 -17.37 3.76 -17.36
CA GLU A 215 -16.48 4.55 -16.51
C GLU A 215 -16.06 3.78 -15.27
N GLU A 216 -17.01 3.22 -14.52
CA GLU A 216 -16.67 2.45 -13.31
C GLU A 216 -15.89 1.18 -13.65
N THR A 217 -16.21 0.53 -14.79
CA THR A 217 -15.44 -0.64 -15.25
C THR A 217 -14.00 -0.24 -15.62
N SER A 218 -13.79 0.87 -16.33
CA SER A 218 -12.45 1.32 -16.73
C SER A 218 -11.61 1.77 -15.53
N LYS A 219 -12.22 2.41 -14.54
CA LYS A 219 -11.59 2.75 -13.24
C LYS A 219 -11.25 1.49 -12.46
N GLY A 220 -12.21 0.55 -12.33
CA GLY A 220 -12.03 -0.72 -11.65
C GLY A 220 -10.97 -1.61 -12.28
N LEU A 221 -10.83 -1.58 -13.61
CA LEU A 221 -9.76 -2.28 -14.33
C LEU A 221 -8.38 -1.77 -13.91
N GLY A 222 -8.20 -0.47 -13.75
CA GLY A 222 -6.96 0.13 -13.25
C GLY A 222 -6.62 -0.33 -11.86
N LEU A 223 -7.59 -0.31 -10.96
CA LEU A 223 -7.40 -0.82 -9.60
C LEU A 223 -7.05 -2.31 -9.59
N LEU A 224 -7.73 -3.11 -10.38
CA LEU A 224 -7.47 -4.55 -10.51
C LEU A 224 -6.05 -4.80 -11.03
N LEU A 225 -5.62 -4.08 -12.07
CA LEU A 225 -4.26 -4.21 -12.61
C LEU A 225 -3.19 -3.81 -11.59
N LEU A 226 -3.39 -2.71 -10.87
CA LEU A 226 -2.47 -2.32 -9.80
C LEU A 226 -2.42 -3.40 -8.71
N MET A 227 -3.57 -3.94 -8.28
CA MET A 227 -3.64 -5.00 -7.28
C MET A 227 -2.93 -6.28 -7.73
N LEU A 228 -3.02 -6.65 -9.00
CA LEU A 228 -2.37 -7.85 -9.54
C LEU A 228 -0.85 -7.66 -9.74
N LEU A 229 -0.44 -6.51 -10.31
CA LEU A 229 0.95 -6.25 -10.66
C LEU A 229 1.78 -5.78 -9.47
N ALA A 230 1.17 -5.03 -8.56
CA ALA A 230 1.79 -4.45 -7.38
C ALA A 230 1.31 -5.11 -6.08
N ARG A 231 0.81 -6.35 -6.12
CA ARG A 231 0.18 -7.07 -4.98
C ARG A 231 0.99 -7.05 -3.68
N ARG A 232 2.30 -6.92 -3.77
CA ARG A 232 3.21 -6.86 -2.60
C ARG A 232 3.04 -5.58 -1.78
N TYR A 233 2.39 -4.56 -2.33
CA TYR A 233 2.11 -3.29 -1.68
C TYR A 233 0.65 -3.19 -1.23
N PHE A 234 -0.17 -4.21 -1.48
CA PHE A 234 -1.55 -4.28 -1.02
C PHE A 234 -1.61 -5.13 0.26
N ASN A 235 -1.63 -4.45 1.40
CA ASN A 235 -1.65 -5.08 2.73
C ASN A 235 -3.07 -5.14 3.31
N GLY A 236 -4.00 -4.33 2.79
CA GLY A 236 -5.35 -4.26 3.32
C GLY A 236 -6.36 -3.48 2.48
N PRO A 237 -7.61 -3.36 2.95
CA PRO A 237 -8.66 -2.61 2.26
C PRO A 237 -8.36 -1.12 2.10
N LEU A 238 -7.55 -0.56 3.01
CA LEU A 238 -7.15 0.85 2.98
C LEU A 238 -6.35 1.17 1.71
N ASP A 239 -5.44 0.27 1.30
CA ASP A 239 -4.65 0.45 0.08
C ASP A 239 -5.55 0.49 -1.16
N GLY A 240 -6.55 -0.40 -1.21
CA GLY A 240 -7.57 -0.38 -2.26
C GLY A 240 -8.36 0.93 -2.30
N LEU A 241 -8.69 1.50 -1.14
CA LEU A 241 -9.35 2.79 -1.04
C LEU A 241 -8.44 3.92 -1.54
N ILE A 242 -7.17 3.93 -1.16
CA ILE A 242 -6.18 4.94 -1.58
C ILE A 242 -6.02 4.92 -3.10
N TYR A 243 -5.68 3.78 -3.68
CA TYR A 243 -5.50 3.66 -5.13
C TYR A 243 -6.81 3.92 -5.90
N GLY A 244 -7.94 3.40 -5.43
CA GLY A 244 -9.25 3.63 -6.04
C GLY A 244 -9.64 5.11 -6.02
N SER A 245 -9.42 5.80 -4.90
CA SER A 245 -9.69 7.23 -4.78
C SER A 245 -8.79 8.07 -5.70
N LEU A 246 -7.52 7.69 -5.86
CA LEU A 246 -6.60 8.38 -6.74
C LEU A 246 -6.93 8.15 -8.23
N ILE A 247 -7.36 6.93 -8.62
CA ILE A 247 -7.87 6.65 -9.95
C ILE A 247 -9.12 7.48 -10.22
N GLY A 248 -10.09 7.48 -9.29
CA GLY A 248 -11.32 8.28 -9.40
C GLY A 248 -11.03 9.78 -9.45
N GLY A 249 -10.10 10.27 -8.62
CA GLY A 249 -9.68 11.66 -8.61
C GLY A 249 -9.00 12.09 -9.92
N GLY A 250 -8.14 11.23 -10.48
CA GLY A 250 -7.52 11.46 -11.79
C GLY A 250 -8.56 11.49 -12.91
N PHE A 251 -9.52 10.58 -12.91
CA PHE A 251 -10.62 10.57 -13.85
C PHE A 251 -11.45 11.88 -13.78
N ALA A 252 -11.89 12.24 -12.58
CA ALA A 252 -12.65 13.46 -12.33
C ALA A 252 -11.87 14.73 -12.72
N PHE A 253 -10.54 14.74 -12.55
CA PHE A 253 -9.69 15.84 -13.00
C PHE A 253 -9.87 16.13 -14.49
N THR A 254 -9.74 15.12 -15.33
CA THR A 254 -9.86 15.29 -16.79
C THR A 254 -11.30 15.57 -17.19
N GLU A 255 -12.27 14.89 -16.61
CA GLU A 255 -13.69 15.16 -16.88
C GLU A 255 -14.12 16.58 -16.52
N ASN A 256 -13.70 17.09 -15.37
CA ASN A 256 -14.01 18.46 -14.96
C ASN A 256 -13.46 19.48 -15.98
N ILE A 257 -12.25 19.28 -16.53
CA ILE A 257 -11.72 20.12 -17.59
C ILE A 257 -12.64 20.06 -18.82
N ILE A 258 -13.06 18.85 -19.23
CA ILE A 258 -13.90 18.64 -20.40
C ILE A 258 -15.28 19.29 -20.22
N TYR A 259 -15.92 19.07 -19.07
CA TYR A 259 -17.29 19.59 -18.83
C TYR A 259 -17.31 21.10 -18.62
N TYR A 260 -16.37 21.66 -17.86
CA TYR A 260 -16.32 23.09 -17.59
C TYR A 260 -15.96 23.91 -18.84
N THR A 261 -15.28 23.31 -19.81
CA THR A 261 -14.95 23.99 -21.06
C THR A 261 -16.08 23.96 -22.10
N ARG A 262 -17.10 23.14 -21.90
CA ARG A 262 -18.26 23.02 -22.80
C ARG A 262 -19.42 23.97 -22.46
N GLN A 263 -19.35 24.61 -21.28
CA GLN A 263 -20.33 25.62 -20.86
C GLN A 263 -19.92 26.99 -21.31
#